data_fb7f831dbb0da8b083df9cb136fecdb1
#
_entry.id   fb7f831dbb0da8b083df9cb136fecdb1
#
_cell.length_a   1.000
_cell.length_b   1.000
_cell.length_c   1.000
_cell.angle_alpha   90.00
_cell.angle_beta   90.00
_cell.angle_gamma   90.00
#
_symmetry.space_group_name_H-M   'P 1'
#
loop_
_entity.id
_entity.type
_entity.pdbx_description
1 polymer ?
#
loop_
_entity_poly.entity_id
_entity_poly.type
_entity_poly.pdbx_seq_one_letter_code
_entity_poly.pdbx_strand_id
1 'polypeptide(L)'
;MKKFAVFSGFLGSGKTTTMMALTRYYTARHAKAAMISNDLGHGVNLADHRFAELSGCNASEITDDCICYVNEQLAERLNGYYDDGCELVVSDIPGFGVGALEHVYHGLTEKFPGQFELAPFTVLVEPRTVELLRSGRGGDQEYLYHTQLVEADLIVLNKCDLIDADRQKADLTWLSEHYPLAEVIAISARKGEGLEELSRALTEGQASMRRPDIGYGGEAFRHAMSRISEFYLQYHATVCCNDFDGNAYLREIAALVQNEVRAAGYLIPHLKLLAWEPKGDFGRVDLIGTDRDIEVAHRFERPCTGIAVLLNASAACPADLLEQIAMNAVHTVSDRFQLELLVFKKEGIPMGE
;
A
#
# COMPACT_ATOMS: atom_id res chain seq x y z
N MET A 1 16.65 -19.61 7.36
CA MET A 1 16.81 -19.00 6.02
C MET A 1 16.46 -17.54 6.17
N LYS A 2 17.24 -16.61 5.63
CA LYS A 2 17.04 -15.16 5.82
C LYS A 2 16.65 -14.57 4.45
N LYS A 3 15.36 -14.55 4.14
CA LYS A 3 14.82 -14.09 2.85
C LYS A 3 14.29 -12.66 2.92
N PHE A 4 14.60 -11.88 1.90
CA PHE A 4 14.00 -10.56 1.67
C PHE A 4 13.11 -10.58 0.43
N ALA A 5 11.87 -10.11 0.55
CA ALA A 5 10.90 -10.00 -0.53
C ALA A 5 10.41 -8.55 -0.69
N VAL A 6 10.38 -8.05 -1.92
CA VAL A 6 9.75 -6.77 -2.25
C VAL A 6 8.40 -7.03 -2.90
N PHE A 7 7.40 -6.32 -2.40
CA PHE A 7 6.04 -6.32 -2.93
C PHE A 7 5.78 -5.03 -3.70
N SER A 8 5.62 -5.18 -4.99
CA SER A 8 5.11 -4.14 -5.89
C SER A 8 3.63 -4.38 -6.19
N GLY A 9 3.06 -3.52 -6.99
CA GLY A 9 1.66 -3.57 -7.40
C GLY A 9 0.97 -2.24 -7.13
N PHE A 10 0.03 -1.89 -8.00
CA PHE A 10 -0.63 -0.60 -7.98
C PHE A 10 -1.36 -0.33 -6.66
N LEU A 11 -1.71 0.93 -6.45
CA LEU A 11 -2.49 1.37 -5.29
C LEU A 11 -3.77 0.53 -5.16
N GLY A 12 -4.03 0.05 -3.96
CA GLY A 12 -5.19 -0.80 -3.70
C GLY A 12 -5.04 -2.29 -4.03
N SER A 13 -3.93 -2.76 -4.59
CA SER A 13 -3.71 -4.20 -4.87
C SER A 13 -3.64 -5.08 -3.60
N GLY A 14 -3.45 -4.46 -2.42
CA GLY A 14 -3.45 -5.15 -1.13
C GLY A 14 -2.06 -5.51 -0.60
N LYS A 15 -1.01 -4.77 -0.99
CA LYS A 15 0.37 -4.97 -0.49
C LYS A 15 0.44 -5.04 1.03
N THR A 16 0.04 -3.97 1.71
CA THR A 16 0.06 -3.88 3.18
C THR A 16 -0.73 -5.00 3.84
N THR A 17 -1.95 -5.29 3.35
CA THR A 17 -2.78 -6.39 3.88
C THR A 17 -2.08 -7.74 3.73
N THR A 18 -1.41 -7.97 2.60
CA THR A 18 -0.67 -9.22 2.36
C THR A 18 0.56 -9.33 3.24
N MET A 19 1.33 -8.24 3.42
CA MET A 19 2.49 -8.21 4.33
C MET A 19 2.05 -8.50 5.78
N MET A 20 0.98 -7.87 6.26
CA MET A 20 0.42 -8.14 7.58
C MET A 20 -0.10 -9.58 7.72
N ALA A 21 -0.77 -10.10 6.70
CA ALA A 21 -1.26 -11.48 6.69
C ALA A 21 -0.10 -12.49 6.77
N LEU A 22 1.01 -12.24 6.05
CA LEU A 22 2.21 -13.07 6.13
C LEU A 22 2.88 -13.00 7.50
N THR A 23 3.05 -11.82 8.09
CA THR A 23 3.66 -11.71 9.44
C THR A 23 2.85 -12.50 10.47
N ARG A 24 1.52 -12.42 10.41
CA ARG A 24 0.62 -13.22 11.27
C ARG A 24 0.69 -14.71 10.96
N TYR A 25 0.78 -15.10 9.70
CA TYR A 25 0.92 -16.47 9.26
C TYR A 25 2.18 -17.12 9.85
N TYR A 26 3.30 -16.40 9.87
CA TYR A 26 4.56 -16.85 10.49
C TYR A 26 4.45 -16.92 12.01
N THR A 27 3.92 -15.87 12.65
CA THR A 27 3.72 -15.84 14.11
C THR A 27 2.86 -17.02 14.60
N ALA A 28 1.80 -17.37 13.88
CA ALA A 28 0.95 -18.51 14.19
C ALA A 28 1.68 -19.87 14.09
N ARG A 29 2.82 -19.92 13.43
CA ARG A 29 3.69 -21.09 13.26
C ARG A 29 4.96 -21.05 14.11
N HIS A 30 5.00 -20.12 15.09
CA HIS A 30 6.16 -19.90 15.95
C HIS A 30 7.44 -19.51 15.18
N ALA A 31 7.29 -18.97 13.98
CA ALA A 31 8.35 -18.38 13.18
C ALA A 31 8.25 -16.86 13.20
N LYS A 32 9.34 -16.18 12.84
CA LYS A 32 9.37 -14.71 12.84
C LYS A 32 9.44 -14.18 11.42
N ALA A 33 8.54 -13.28 11.11
CA ALA A 33 8.61 -12.42 9.94
C ALA A 33 8.43 -10.97 10.34
N ALA A 34 8.96 -10.07 9.53
CA ALA A 34 8.82 -8.63 9.71
C ALA A 34 8.39 -7.96 8.41
N MET A 35 7.83 -6.76 8.54
CA MET A 35 7.49 -5.93 7.39
C MET A 35 8.11 -4.53 7.50
N ILE A 36 8.48 -3.97 6.36
CA ILE A 36 8.97 -2.61 6.23
C ILE A 36 8.00 -1.88 5.30
N SER A 37 7.27 -0.93 5.82
CA SER A 37 6.41 -0.07 4.99
C SER A 37 7.24 1.04 4.38
N ASN A 38 7.04 1.30 3.09
CA ASN A 38 7.75 2.37 2.37
C ASN A 38 6.78 3.30 1.66
N ASP A 39 6.97 4.59 1.85
CA ASP A 39 6.23 5.64 1.16
C ASP A 39 7.06 6.92 1.08
N LEU A 40 6.63 7.88 0.26
CA LEU A 40 7.37 9.10 -0.05
C LEU A 40 7.11 10.26 0.92
N GLY A 41 6.19 10.13 1.87
CA GLY A 41 5.86 11.19 2.83
C GLY A 41 7.05 11.58 3.71
N HIS A 42 7.50 12.84 3.65
CA HIS A 42 8.66 13.33 4.39
C HIS A 42 8.32 13.54 5.87
N GLY A 43 8.83 12.65 6.74
CA GLY A 43 8.63 12.72 8.20
C GLY A 43 7.17 12.70 8.64
N VAL A 44 6.28 12.10 7.84
CA VAL A 44 4.88 11.84 8.15
C VAL A 44 4.74 10.36 8.48
N ASN A 45 4.15 10.01 9.62
CA ASN A 45 3.88 8.62 9.92
C ASN A 45 2.94 8.02 8.88
N LEU A 46 3.26 6.81 8.43
CA LEU A 46 2.44 6.13 7.46
C LEU A 46 1.23 5.45 8.12
N ALA A 47 0.04 5.68 7.58
CA ALA A 47 -1.17 5.02 8.07
C ALA A 47 -1.04 3.48 8.04
N ASP A 48 -0.36 2.94 7.04
CA ASP A 48 -0.12 1.50 6.92
C ASP A 48 0.82 0.96 7.98
N HIS A 49 1.93 1.64 8.25
CA HIS A 49 2.87 1.26 9.30
C HIS A 49 2.18 1.28 10.68
N ARG A 50 1.54 2.41 11.01
CA ARG A 50 0.86 2.54 12.30
C ARG A 50 -0.26 1.53 12.47
N PHE A 51 -1.00 1.21 11.41
CA PHE A 51 -2.01 0.15 11.43
C PHE A 51 -1.40 -1.22 11.69
N ALA A 52 -0.25 -1.54 11.08
CA ALA A 52 0.45 -2.79 11.32
C ALA A 52 0.91 -2.92 12.78
N GLU A 53 1.49 -1.86 13.36
CA GLU A 53 1.88 -1.82 14.77
C GLU A 53 0.68 -2.02 15.71
N LEU A 54 -0.40 -1.24 15.54
CA LEU A 54 -1.63 -1.37 16.34
C LEU A 54 -2.26 -2.75 16.21
N SER A 55 -2.04 -3.42 15.08
CA SER A 55 -2.48 -4.79 14.82
C SER A 55 -1.53 -5.87 15.33
N GLY A 56 -0.44 -5.51 16.03
CA GLY A 56 0.54 -6.43 16.63
C GLY A 56 1.49 -7.08 15.64
N CYS A 57 1.68 -6.51 14.45
CA CYS A 57 2.68 -6.98 13.49
C CYS A 57 4.08 -6.46 13.87
N ASN A 58 5.13 -7.25 13.57
CA ASN A 58 6.51 -6.80 13.65
C ASN A 58 6.79 -5.91 12.41
N ALA A 59 6.75 -4.61 12.60
CA ALA A 59 6.77 -3.63 11.52
C ALA A 59 7.75 -2.48 11.80
N SER A 60 8.34 -1.95 10.75
CA SER A 60 9.04 -0.66 10.72
C SER A 60 8.68 0.10 9.46
N GLU A 61 9.11 1.36 9.38
CA GLU A 61 8.91 2.18 8.19
C GLU A 61 10.24 2.77 7.70
N ILE A 62 10.29 3.00 6.38
CA ILE A 62 11.28 3.85 5.72
C ILE A 62 10.48 4.94 5.02
N THR A 63 10.73 6.19 5.44
CA THR A 63 10.09 7.40 4.93
C THR A 63 11.12 8.29 4.26
N ASP A 64 10.66 9.39 3.69
CA ASP A 64 11.46 10.44 3.06
C ASP A 64 12.00 10.06 1.67
N ASP A 65 12.11 8.76 1.34
CA ASP A 65 12.51 8.31 0.01
C ASP A 65 12.04 6.88 -0.28
N CYS A 66 12.03 6.49 -1.56
CA CYS A 66 11.79 5.11 -1.93
C CYS A 66 12.98 4.23 -1.50
N ILE A 67 12.71 3.02 -1.00
CA ILE A 67 13.76 2.01 -0.73
C ILE A 67 14.66 1.74 -1.94
N CYS A 68 14.21 2.13 -3.14
CA CYS A 68 14.97 2.11 -4.37
C CYS A 68 16.28 2.93 -4.29
N TYR A 69 16.29 4.01 -3.48
CA TYR A 69 17.41 4.95 -3.41
C TYR A 69 18.17 4.92 -2.08
N VAL A 70 17.59 4.29 -1.05
CA VAL A 70 18.15 4.24 0.32
C VAL A 70 18.58 2.82 0.69
N ASN A 71 19.31 2.13 -0.19
CA ASN A 71 19.71 0.74 0.00
C ASN A 71 20.52 0.50 1.28
N GLU A 72 21.31 1.48 1.76
CA GLU A 72 22.08 1.40 3.01
C GLU A 72 21.14 1.33 4.22
N GLN A 73 20.14 2.20 4.27
CA GLN A 73 19.14 2.20 5.34
C GLN A 73 18.30 0.92 5.31
N LEU A 74 17.94 0.45 4.11
CA LEU A 74 17.24 -0.83 3.94
C LEU A 74 18.09 -2.00 4.45
N ALA A 75 19.39 -2.05 4.09
CA ALA A 75 20.31 -3.09 4.54
C ALA A 75 20.47 -3.10 6.07
N GLU A 76 20.55 -1.93 6.71
CA GLU A 76 20.60 -1.81 8.18
C GLU A 76 19.32 -2.39 8.82
N ARG A 77 18.14 -2.04 8.30
CA ARG A 77 16.87 -2.59 8.80
C ARG A 77 16.79 -4.11 8.63
N LEU A 78 17.18 -4.63 7.46
CA LEU A 78 17.21 -6.07 7.20
C LEU A 78 18.10 -6.81 8.18
N ASN A 79 19.32 -6.31 8.42
CA ASN A 79 20.24 -6.91 9.38
C ASN A 79 19.65 -6.94 10.79
N GLY A 80 19.06 -5.84 11.27
CA GLY A 80 18.40 -5.81 12.57
C GLY A 80 17.33 -6.89 12.71
N TYR A 81 16.44 -7.05 11.72
CA TYR A 81 15.43 -8.09 11.76
C TYR A 81 16.00 -9.51 11.71
N TYR A 82 17.08 -9.73 10.93
CA TYR A 82 17.72 -11.05 10.86
C TYR A 82 18.47 -11.39 12.14
N ASP A 83 19.04 -10.42 12.82
CA ASP A 83 19.69 -10.61 14.12
C ASP A 83 18.64 -10.91 15.22
N ASP A 84 17.44 -10.37 15.09
CA ASP A 84 16.29 -10.69 15.93
C ASP A 84 15.67 -12.07 15.60
N GLY A 85 16.17 -12.76 14.57
CA GLY A 85 15.77 -14.11 14.19
C GLY A 85 14.59 -14.17 13.22
N CYS A 86 14.30 -13.10 12.47
CA CYS A 86 13.32 -13.17 11.38
C CYS A 86 13.84 -14.06 10.24
N GLU A 87 12.93 -14.88 9.71
CA GLU A 87 13.19 -15.79 8.58
C GLU A 87 12.84 -15.13 7.24
N LEU A 88 11.82 -14.25 7.28
CA LEU A 88 11.33 -13.49 6.14
C LEU A 88 11.16 -12.02 6.54
N VAL A 89 11.71 -11.12 5.75
CA VAL A 89 11.38 -9.71 5.80
C VAL A 89 10.73 -9.31 4.48
N VAL A 90 9.57 -8.67 4.55
CA VAL A 90 8.84 -8.17 3.37
C VAL A 90 8.83 -6.66 3.40
N SER A 91 9.05 -6.02 2.26
CA SER A 91 8.88 -4.57 2.11
C SER A 91 7.99 -4.28 0.92
N ASP A 92 7.26 -3.19 0.97
CA ASP A 92 6.60 -2.67 -0.22
C ASP A 92 7.36 -1.49 -0.82
N ILE A 93 6.90 -1.09 -1.99
CA ILE A 93 7.27 0.17 -2.65
C ILE A 93 5.99 0.98 -2.86
N PRO A 94 6.10 2.31 -3.05
CA PRO A 94 4.96 3.14 -3.42
C PRO A 94 4.16 2.54 -4.58
N GLY A 95 2.84 2.63 -4.51
CA GLY A 95 1.94 1.87 -5.40
C GLY A 95 2.03 2.23 -6.89
N PHE A 96 2.65 3.34 -7.24
CA PHE A 96 2.97 3.75 -8.62
C PHE A 96 4.44 3.51 -8.96
N GLY A 97 5.25 2.98 -8.03
CA GLY A 97 6.67 2.70 -8.26
C GLY A 97 6.85 1.62 -9.32
N VAL A 98 7.82 1.85 -10.20
CA VAL A 98 8.35 0.92 -11.22
C VAL A 98 9.87 0.96 -11.18
N GLY A 99 10.53 -0.07 -11.70
CA GLY A 99 12.00 -0.15 -11.69
C GLY A 99 12.57 -0.68 -10.36
N ALA A 100 11.74 -1.23 -9.47
CA ALA A 100 12.22 -1.69 -8.18
C ALA A 100 13.06 -2.96 -8.24
N LEU A 101 12.86 -3.81 -9.24
CA LEU A 101 13.75 -4.95 -9.48
C LEU A 101 15.20 -4.47 -9.71
N GLU A 102 15.38 -3.43 -10.52
CA GLU A 102 16.69 -2.83 -10.77
C GLU A 102 17.22 -2.07 -9.54
N HIS A 103 16.44 -1.14 -9.01
CA HIS A 103 16.93 -0.22 -8.00
C HIS A 103 17.04 -0.83 -6.59
N VAL A 104 16.19 -1.80 -6.24
CA VAL A 104 16.24 -2.46 -4.94
C VAL A 104 17.08 -3.74 -5.01
N TYR A 105 16.71 -4.68 -5.88
CA TYR A 105 17.35 -5.99 -5.89
C TYR A 105 18.78 -5.94 -6.44
N HIS A 106 18.97 -5.35 -7.63
CA HIS A 106 20.31 -5.14 -8.15
C HIS A 106 21.11 -4.19 -7.27
N GLY A 107 20.51 -3.09 -6.77
CA GLY A 107 21.16 -2.17 -5.85
C GLY A 107 21.69 -2.84 -4.58
N LEU A 108 20.88 -3.70 -3.93
CA LEU A 108 21.33 -4.49 -2.77
C LEU A 108 22.42 -5.48 -3.13
N THR A 109 22.31 -6.18 -4.27
CA THR A 109 23.29 -7.18 -4.69
C THR A 109 24.64 -6.55 -5.02
N GLU A 110 24.64 -5.37 -5.65
CA GLU A 110 25.86 -4.65 -6.03
C GLU A 110 26.56 -4.02 -4.81
N LYS A 111 25.80 -3.42 -3.89
CA LYS A 111 26.35 -2.77 -2.69
C LYS A 111 26.69 -3.77 -1.57
N PHE A 112 25.95 -4.87 -1.45
CA PHE A 112 26.07 -5.86 -0.37
C PHE A 112 26.13 -7.29 -0.94
N PRO A 113 27.15 -7.63 -1.73
CA PRO A 113 27.20 -8.90 -2.46
C PRO A 113 27.15 -10.12 -1.52
N GLY A 114 26.17 -10.99 -1.75
CA GLY A 114 25.99 -12.24 -1.00
C GLY A 114 25.46 -12.09 0.43
N GLN A 115 25.09 -10.86 0.86
CA GLN A 115 24.61 -10.62 2.23
C GLN A 115 23.14 -11.00 2.41
N PHE A 116 22.31 -10.83 1.37
CA PHE A 116 20.87 -11.06 1.42
C PHE A 116 20.44 -12.12 0.41
N GLU A 117 19.53 -13.00 0.82
CA GLU A 117 18.84 -13.91 -0.09
C GLU A 117 17.56 -13.23 -0.59
N LEU A 118 17.48 -12.96 -1.88
CA LEU A 118 16.35 -12.27 -2.49
C LEU A 118 15.30 -13.28 -2.93
N ALA A 119 14.08 -13.13 -2.42
CA ALA A 119 12.89 -13.87 -2.88
C ALA A 119 12.48 -13.40 -4.28
N PRO A 120 11.64 -14.14 -5.01
CA PRO A 120 11.08 -13.68 -6.28
C PRO A 120 10.49 -12.27 -6.14
N PHE A 121 10.80 -11.37 -7.10
CA PHE A 121 10.20 -10.04 -7.13
C PHE A 121 8.70 -10.18 -7.34
N THR A 122 7.93 -9.76 -6.35
CA THR A 122 6.51 -10.10 -6.26
C THR A 122 5.63 -8.89 -6.58
N VAL A 123 4.71 -9.06 -7.53
CA VAL A 123 3.75 -8.02 -7.91
C VAL A 123 2.34 -8.47 -7.61
N LEU A 124 1.65 -7.70 -6.75
CA LEU A 124 0.25 -7.94 -6.44
C LEU A 124 -0.65 -7.23 -7.45
N VAL A 125 -1.66 -7.93 -7.93
CA VAL A 125 -2.69 -7.40 -8.82
C VAL A 125 -4.08 -7.82 -8.33
N GLU A 126 -5.08 -6.96 -8.50
CA GLU A 126 -6.48 -7.31 -8.20
C GLU A 126 -7.26 -7.63 -9.47
N PRO A 127 -8.37 -8.40 -9.40
CA PRO A 127 -9.17 -8.80 -10.57
C PRO A 127 -9.68 -7.62 -11.42
N ARG A 128 -9.93 -6.47 -10.79
CA ARG A 128 -10.35 -5.26 -11.52
C ARG A 128 -9.23 -4.71 -12.41
N THR A 129 -8.00 -4.70 -11.92
CA THR A 129 -6.85 -4.26 -12.72
C THR A 129 -6.64 -5.21 -13.91
N VAL A 130 -6.78 -6.52 -13.70
CA VAL A 130 -6.75 -7.51 -14.80
C VAL A 130 -7.83 -7.21 -15.82
N GLU A 131 -9.05 -6.88 -15.41
CA GLU A 131 -10.14 -6.49 -16.30
C GLU A 131 -9.84 -5.22 -17.10
N LEU A 132 -9.28 -4.20 -16.46
CA LEU A 132 -8.88 -2.96 -17.13
C LEU A 132 -7.85 -3.23 -18.23
N LEU A 133 -6.81 -4.00 -17.92
CA LEU A 133 -5.78 -4.41 -18.87
C LEU A 133 -6.35 -5.24 -20.04
N ARG A 134 -7.20 -6.25 -19.76
CA ARG A 134 -7.85 -7.09 -20.77
C ARG A 134 -8.73 -6.29 -21.73
N SER A 135 -9.36 -5.24 -21.24
CA SER A 135 -10.28 -4.41 -22.02
C SER A 135 -9.65 -3.17 -22.65
N GLY A 136 -8.34 -2.92 -22.42
CA GLY A 136 -7.66 -1.70 -22.86
C GLY A 136 -8.25 -0.43 -22.25
N ARG A 137 -8.81 -0.52 -21.04
CA ARG A 137 -9.43 0.59 -20.31
C ARG A 137 -8.61 1.07 -19.10
N GLY A 138 -7.31 0.75 -19.08
CA GLY A 138 -6.40 1.17 -18.03
C GLY A 138 -6.10 2.67 -18.02
N GLY A 139 -6.41 3.36 -19.14
CA GLY A 139 -6.20 4.80 -19.27
C GLY A 139 -4.74 5.20 -19.11
N ASP A 140 -4.51 6.40 -18.55
CA ASP A 140 -3.16 6.94 -18.33
C ASP A 140 -2.31 6.07 -17.39
N GLN A 141 -2.94 5.23 -16.59
CA GLN A 141 -2.27 4.35 -15.62
C GLN A 141 -1.93 2.96 -16.19
N GLU A 142 -2.39 2.63 -17.39
CA GLU A 142 -2.16 1.32 -18.01
C GLU A 142 -0.68 1.00 -18.14
N TYR A 143 0.13 2.01 -18.45
CA TYR A 143 1.60 1.89 -18.46
C TYR A 143 2.13 1.36 -17.12
N LEU A 144 1.71 1.94 -15.98
CA LEU A 144 2.17 1.52 -14.65
C LEU A 144 1.74 0.10 -14.33
N TYR A 145 0.47 -0.26 -14.61
CA TYR A 145 -0.02 -1.63 -14.39
C TYR A 145 0.78 -2.66 -15.17
N HIS A 146 0.98 -2.40 -16.47
CA HIS A 146 1.70 -3.31 -17.35
C HIS A 146 3.17 -3.43 -16.94
N THR A 147 3.83 -2.30 -16.72
CA THR A 147 5.25 -2.23 -16.37
C THR A 147 5.56 -2.98 -15.09
N GLN A 148 4.75 -2.80 -14.03
CA GLN A 148 4.91 -3.54 -12.78
C GLN A 148 4.83 -5.05 -13.01
N LEU A 149 3.85 -5.52 -13.79
CA LEU A 149 3.68 -6.95 -14.09
C LEU A 149 4.82 -7.52 -14.95
N VAL A 150 5.42 -6.73 -15.84
CA VAL A 150 6.60 -7.13 -16.64
C VAL A 150 7.83 -7.36 -15.78
N GLU A 151 7.99 -6.61 -14.68
CA GLU A 151 9.10 -6.79 -13.73
C GLU A 151 8.96 -8.06 -12.88
N ALA A 152 7.75 -8.60 -12.71
CA ALA A 152 7.47 -9.66 -11.76
C ALA A 152 8.19 -10.98 -12.06
N ASP A 153 8.73 -11.62 -11.02
CA ASP A 153 9.07 -13.05 -10.99
C ASP A 153 7.86 -13.86 -10.49
N LEU A 154 7.05 -13.25 -9.60
CA LEU A 154 5.85 -13.81 -9.02
C LEU A 154 4.71 -12.79 -9.13
N ILE A 155 3.64 -13.13 -9.84
CA ILE A 155 2.41 -12.35 -9.88
C ILE A 155 1.41 -12.98 -8.90
N VAL A 156 0.91 -12.16 -7.99
CA VAL A 156 -0.07 -12.59 -6.99
C VAL A 156 -1.41 -11.94 -7.29
N LEU A 157 -2.35 -12.73 -7.83
CA LEU A 157 -3.75 -12.32 -7.98
C LEU A 157 -4.39 -12.32 -6.59
N ASN A 158 -4.52 -11.13 -6.00
CA ASN A 158 -5.08 -10.94 -4.66
C ASN A 158 -6.56 -10.58 -4.72
N LYS A 159 -7.25 -10.66 -3.58
CA LYS A 159 -8.69 -10.39 -3.44
C LYS A 159 -9.57 -11.38 -4.20
N CYS A 160 -9.14 -12.62 -4.32
CA CYS A 160 -9.92 -13.67 -4.99
C CYS A 160 -11.25 -13.98 -4.30
N ASP A 161 -11.42 -13.57 -3.05
CA ASP A 161 -12.69 -13.61 -2.33
C ASP A 161 -13.78 -12.69 -2.89
N LEU A 162 -13.46 -11.78 -3.81
CA LEU A 162 -14.39 -10.86 -4.47
C LEU A 162 -14.91 -11.36 -5.82
N ILE A 163 -14.42 -12.51 -6.30
CA ILE A 163 -14.76 -13.09 -7.59
C ILE A 163 -15.09 -14.57 -7.45
N ASP A 164 -15.81 -15.12 -8.41
CA ASP A 164 -16.07 -16.55 -8.48
C ASP A 164 -14.87 -17.35 -9.06
N ALA A 165 -14.95 -18.67 -8.95
CA ALA A 165 -13.88 -19.58 -9.38
C ALA A 165 -13.61 -19.53 -10.89
N ASP A 166 -14.63 -19.33 -11.71
CA ASP A 166 -14.49 -19.26 -13.17
C ASP A 166 -13.75 -17.99 -13.57
N ARG A 167 -14.08 -16.86 -12.95
CA ARG A 167 -13.38 -15.60 -13.14
C ARG A 167 -11.95 -15.68 -12.64
N GLN A 168 -11.70 -16.25 -11.46
CA GLN A 168 -10.36 -16.45 -10.93
C GLN A 168 -9.50 -17.27 -11.89
N LYS A 169 -10.04 -18.38 -12.42
CA LYS A 169 -9.34 -19.21 -13.38
C LYS A 169 -9.03 -18.46 -14.68
N ALA A 170 -9.98 -17.69 -15.18
CA ALA A 170 -9.80 -16.87 -16.39
C ALA A 170 -8.73 -15.79 -16.22
N ASP A 171 -8.69 -15.14 -15.04
CA ASP A 171 -7.71 -14.10 -14.73
C ASP A 171 -6.31 -14.70 -14.57
N LEU A 172 -6.16 -15.85 -13.89
CA LEU A 172 -4.89 -16.58 -13.77
C LEU A 172 -4.35 -17.01 -15.14
N THR A 173 -5.21 -17.56 -15.99
CA THR A 173 -4.84 -17.97 -17.36
C THR A 173 -4.34 -16.78 -18.15
N TRP A 174 -5.09 -15.67 -18.13
CA TRP A 174 -4.72 -14.46 -18.86
C TRP A 174 -3.38 -13.89 -18.38
N LEU A 175 -3.16 -13.81 -17.07
CA LEU A 175 -1.89 -13.35 -16.50
C LEU A 175 -0.72 -14.24 -16.93
N SER A 176 -0.87 -15.56 -16.87
CA SER A 176 0.18 -16.51 -17.27
C SER A 176 0.51 -16.43 -18.77
N GLU A 177 -0.49 -16.17 -19.62
CA GLU A 177 -0.30 -16.02 -21.06
C GLU A 177 0.39 -14.70 -21.43
N HIS A 178 0.07 -13.60 -20.72
CA HIS A 178 0.59 -12.26 -21.03
C HIS A 178 1.92 -11.96 -20.34
N TYR A 179 2.21 -12.62 -19.22
CA TYR A 179 3.44 -12.46 -18.44
C TYR A 179 4.13 -13.84 -18.21
N PRO A 180 4.56 -14.52 -19.29
CA PRO A 180 5.01 -15.93 -19.23
C PRO A 180 6.34 -16.13 -18.48
N LEU A 181 7.02 -15.06 -18.07
CA LEU A 181 8.25 -15.12 -17.30
C LEU A 181 8.01 -15.09 -15.78
N ALA A 182 6.77 -14.88 -15.35
CA ALA A 182 6.38 -14.86 -13.96
C ALA A 182 5.57 -16.12 -13.60
N GLU A 183 5.79 -16.65 -12.40
CA GLU A 183 4.86 -17.57 -11.78
C GLU A 183 3.60 -16.80 -11.37
N VAL A 184 2.41 -17.42 -11.48
CA VAL A 184 1.14 -16.76 -11.15
C VAL A 184 0.39 -17.59 -10.12
N ILE A 185 0.08 -16.98 -8.97
CA ILE A 185 -0.70 -17.61 -7.88
C ILE A 185 -1.90 -16.74 -7.50
N ALA A 186 -2.87 -17.34 -6.82
CA ALA A 186 -4.06 -16.65 -6.33
C ALA A 186 -4.13 -16.65 -4.80
N ILE A 187 -4.49 -15.50 -4.20
CA ILE A 187 -4.69 -15.40 -2.76
C ILE A 187 -5.94 -14.56 -2.40
N SER A 188 -6.39 -14.71 -1.18
CA SER A 188 -7.15 -13.70 -0.46
C SER A 188 -6.40 -13.34 0.81
N ALA A 189 -5.63 -12.25 0.79
CA ALA A 189 -4.89 -11.81 1.96
C ALA A 189 -5.82 -11.54 3.16
N ARG A 190 -7.02 -11.02 2.88
CA ARG A 190 -8.05 -10.72 3.89
C ARG A 190 -8.57 -11.98 4.59
N LYS A 191 -8.77 -13.07 3.85
CA LYS A 191 -9.25 -14.35 4.40
C LYS A 191 -8.12 -15.29 4.82
N GLY A 192 -6.87 -14.98 4.49
CA GLY A 192 -5.73 -15.84 4.73
C GLY A 192 -5.63 -17.03 3.76
N GLU A 193 -6.41 -17.04 2.68
CA GLU A 193 -6.40 -18.08 1.66
C GLU A 193 -5.19 -17.91 0.73
N GLY A 194 -4.50 -19.02 0.38
CA GLY A 194 -3.32 -19.02 -0.49
C GLY A 194 -2.02 -18.54 0.17
N LEU A 195 -2.02 -18.16 1.46
CA LEU A 195 -0.81 -17.68 2.14
C LEU A 195 0.28 -18.74 2.28
N GLU A 196 -0.08 -20.01 2.39
CA GLU A 196 0.90 -21.11 2.43
C GLU A 196 1.64 -21.23 1.10
N GLU A 197 0.93 -21.14 -0.02
CA GLU A 197 1.51 -21.16 -1.36
C GLU A 197 2.40 -19.93 -1.59
N LEU A 198 1.92 -18.74 -1.20
CA LEU A 198 2.72 -17.52 -1.26
C LEU A 198 4.00 -17.64 -0.40
N SER A 199 3.88 -18.11 0.84
CA SER A 199 5.03 -18.31 1.73
C SER A 199 6.05 -19.26 1.12
N ARG A 200 5.59 -20.37 0.54
CA ARG A 200 6.47 -21.34 -0.15
C ARG A 200 7.15 -20.71 -1.36
N ALA A 201 6.41 -20.02 -2.23
CA ALA A 201 6.98 -19.36 -3.39
C ALA A 201 8.07 -18.34 -3.00
N LEU A 202 7.87 -17.58 -1.92
CA LEU A 202 8.84 -16.62 -1.42
C LEU A 202 10.08 -17.28 -0.81
N THR A 203 9.93 -18.39 -0.08
CA THR A 203 11.05 -19.04 0.64
C THR A 203 11.85 -20.00 -0.23
N GLU A 204 11.21 -20.74 -1.12
CA GLU A 204 11.87 -21.72 -2.01
C GLU A 204 12.32 -21.09 -3.33
N GLY A 205 11.59 -20.06 -3.81
CA GLY A 205 11.94 -19.31 -5.01
C GLY A 205 13.12 -18.36 -4.84
N GLN A 206 13.64 -17.88 -5.96
CA GLN A 206 14.72 -16.90 -6.02
C GLN A 206 14.40 -15.82 -7.04
N ALA A 207 14.90 -14.61 -6.81
CA ALA A 207 14.83 -13.54 -7.79
C ALA A 207 15.55 -13.92 -9.08
N SER A 208 14.91 -13.70 -10.23
CA SER A 208 15.51 -13.99 -11.55
C SER A 208 16.62 -13.02 -11.91
N MET A 209 16.69 -11.87 -11.24
CA MET A 209 17.65 -10.78 -11.52
C MET A 209 17.61 -10.31 -12.99
N ARG A 210 16.44 -10.41 -13.65
CA ARG A 210 16.21 -9.90 -15.00
C ARG A 210 16.35 -8.38 -15.04
N ARG A 211 16.61 -7.84 -16.21
CA ARG A 211 16.63 -6.39 -16.48
C ARG A 211 15.66 -6.10 -17.64
N PRO A 212 14.33 -6.14 -17.41
CA PRO A 212 13.37 -5.83 -18.46
C PRO A 212 13.52 -4.34 -18.86
N ASP A 213 13.42 -4.07 -20.16
CA ASP A 213 13.29 -2.69 -20.63
C ASP A 213 11.86 -2.22 -20.36
N ILE A 214 11.70 -1.40 -19.36
CA ILE A 214 10.41 -0.86 -18.91
C ILE A 214 10.19 0.60 -19.31
N GLY A 215 11.13 1.18 -20.07
CA GLY A 215 11.06 2.59 -20.47
C GLY A 215 11.12 3.57 -19.28
N TYR A 216 11.83 3.19 -18.19
CA TYR A 216 11.96 4.03 -16.99
C TYR A 216 12.52 5.41 -17.34
N GLY A 217 11.89 6.48 -16.81
CA GLY A 217 12.24 7.87 -17.11
C GLY A 217 11.85 8.34 -18.53
N GLY A 218 11.22 7.47 -19.34
CA GLY A 218 10.71 7.82 -20.68
C GLY A 218 9.46 8.69 -20.65
N GLU A 219 8.93 9.04 -21.82
CA GLU A 219 7.75 9.90 -21.95
C GLU A 219 6.49 9.28 -21.30
N ALA A 220 6.23 8.00 -21.54
CA ALA A 220 5.09 7.30 -20.96
C ALA A 220 5.15 7.25 -19.42
N PHE A 221 6.34 7.02 -18.86
CA PHE A 221 6.57 7.07 -17.41
C PHE A 221 6.25 8.46 -16.86
N ARG A 222 6.86 9.52 -17.41
CA ARG A 222 6.61 10.89 -16.95
C ARG A 222 5.15 11.30 -17.08
N HIS A 223 4.50 10.92 -18.18
CA HIS A 223 3.07 11.18 -18.38
C HIS A 223 2.22 10.51 -17.30
N ALA A 224 2.43 9.21 -17.05
CA ALA A 224 1.66 8.48 -16.03
C ALA A 224 1.88 9.05 -14.62
N MET A 225 3.13 9.39 -14.26
CA MET A 225 3.48 9.95 -12.96
C MET A 225 2.88 11.36 -12.76
N SER A 226 2.91 12.22 -13.77
CA SER A 226 2.37 13.60 -13.67
C SER A 226 0.85 13.67 -13.45
N ARG A 227 0.15 12.52 -13.53
CA ARG A 227 -1.29 12.40 -13.29
C ARG A 227 -1.64 11.99 -11.86
N ILE A 228 -0.65 11.85 -10.99
CA ILE A 228 -0.86 11.39 -9.62
C ILE A 228 -0.35 12.46 -8.66
N SER A 229 -1.11 12.75 -7.63
CA SER A 229 -0.67 13.55 -6.48
C SER A 229 -0.97 12.80 -5.19
N GLU A 230 -0.17 13.06 -4.18
CA GLU A 230 -0.37 12.52 -2.85
C GLU A 230 -0.56 13.63 -1.84
N PHE A 231 -1.33 13.34 -0.80
CA PHE A 231 -1.54 14.24 0.33
C PHE A 231 -1.51 13.46 1.63
N TYR A 232 -0.70 13.95 2.55
CA TYR A 232 -0.50 13.40 3.89
C TYR A 232 -0.93 14.41 4.93
N LEU A 233 -1.69 13.97 5.93
CA LEU A 233 -2.15 14.83 7.02
C LEU A 233 -2.09 14.08 8.35
N GLN A 234 -1.55 14.77 9.36
CA GLN A 234 -1.54 14.30 10.76
C GLN A 234 -2.20 15.36 11.65
N TYR A 235 -3.21 14.96 12.41
CA TYR A 235 -3.89 15.85 13.32
C TYR A 235 -4.47 15.13 14.53
N HIS A 236 -4.77 15.88 15.58
CA HIS A 236 -5.65 15.43 16.65
C HIS A 236 -7.02 16.06 16.48
N ALA A 237 -8.05 15.29 16.81
CA ALA A 237 -9.42 15.75 16.94
C ALA A 237 -9.91 15.42 18.36
N THR A 238 -10.34 16.43 19.10
CA THR A 238 -10.81 16.30 20.48
C THR A 238 -12.17 16.93 20.67
N VAL A 239 -12.98 16.33 21.53
CA VAL A 239 -14.30 16.87 21.84
C VAL A 239 -14.24 18.08 22.76
N CYS A 240 -15.18 19.02 22.56
CA CYS A 240 -15.42 20.10 23.50
C CYS A 240 -16.28 19.66 24.69
N CYS A 241 -17.23 18.73 24.49
CA CYS A 241 -18.23 18.41 25.53
C CYS A 241 -18.62 16.94 25.63
N ASN A 242 -18.96 16.25 24.56
CA ASN A 242 -19.53 14.90 24.54
C ASN A 242 -18.70 13.95 23.69
N ASP A 243 -18.73 12.67 24.04
CA ASP A 243 -18.14 11.61 23.22
C ASP A 243 -18.73 11.61 21.81
N PHE A 244 -17.95 11.13 20.82
CA PHE A 244 -18.39 11.03 19.43
C PHE A 244 -18.11 9.64 18.84
N ASP A 245 -18.87 9.30 17.78
CA ASP A 245 -18.63 8.08 17.01
C ASP A 245 -17.44 8.26 16.05
N GLY A 246 -16.25 7.74 16.44
CA GLY A 246 -15.05 7.79 15.62
C GLY A 246 -15.18 7.04 14.29
N ASN A 247 -16.01 5.99 14.23
CA ASN A 247 -16.27 5.26 12.98
C ASN A 247 -17.08 6.08 11.99
N ALA A 248 -18.11 6.78 12.48
CA ALA A 248 -18.91 7.70 11.66
C ALA A 248 -18.06 8.88 11.18
N TYR A 249 -17.24 9.46 12.06
CA TYR A 249 -16.34 10.56 11.74
C TYR A 249 -15.40 10.23 10.57
N LEU A 250 -14.69 9.10 10.63
CA LEU A 250 -13.78 8.68 9.56
C LEU A 250 -14.51 8.39 8.24
N ARG A 251 -15.68 7.75 8.32
CA ARG A 251 -16.50 7.47 7.13
C ARG A 251 -17.02 8.73 6.46
N GLU A 252 -17.46 9.73 7.22
CA GLU A 252 -17.97 10.99 6.67
C GLU A 252 -16.85 11.78 5.98
N ILE A 253 -15.63 11.81 6.54
CA ILE A 253 -14.48 12.41 5.87
C ILE A 253 -14.20 11.71 4.54
N ALA A 254 -14.11 10.37 4.56
CA ALA A 254 -13.84 9.60 3.35
C ALA A 254 -14.92 9.82 2.27
N ALA A 255 -16.20 9.87 2.68
CA ALA A 255 -17.32 10.11 1.78
C ALA A 255 -17.29 11.52 1.17
N LEU A 256 -16.94 12.53 1.96
CA LEU A 256 -16.84 13.89 1.47
C LEU A 256 -15.68 14.06 0.49
N VAL A 257 -14.50 13.53 0.80
CA VAL A 257 -13.35 13.52 -0.13
C VAL A 257 -13.73 12.80 -1.43
N GLN A 258 -14.36 11.62 -1.35
CA GLN A 258 -14.80 10.86 -2.52
C GLN A 258 -15.75 11.67 -3.41
N ASN A 259 -16.74 12.31 -2.81
CA ASN A 259 -17.73 13.09 -3.54
C ASN A 259 -17.12 14.32 -4.21
N GLU A 260 -16.26 15.06 -3.51
CA GLU A 260 -15.63 16.27 -4.04
C GLU A 260 -14.66 15.96 -5.19
N VAL A 261 -13.81 14.91 -5.05
CA VAL A 261 -12.90 14.49 -6.13
C VAL A 261 -13.69 13.99 -7.33
N ARG A 262 -14.79 13.23 -7.11
CA ARG A 262 -15.68 12.79 -8.18
C ARG A 262 -16.37 13.97 -8.88
N ALA A 263 -16.87 14.94 -8.12
CA ALA A 263 -17.52 16.14 -8.66
C ALA A 263 -16.54 16.99 -9.49
N ALA A 264 -15.27 17.01 -9.11
CA ALA A 264 -14.21 17.66 -9.88
C ALA A 264 -13.76 16.87 -11.13
N GLY A 265 -14.31 15.66 -11.34
CA GLY A 265 -14.03 14.83 -12.52
C GLY A 265 -12.73 14.01 -12.42
N TYR A 266 -12.19 13.83 -11.22
CA TYR A 266 -10.95 13.11 -11.01
C TYR A 266 -11.15 11.72 -10.38
N LEU A 267 -10.09 10.92 -10.37
CA LEU A 267 -10.08 9.58 -9.78
C LEU A 267 -9.28 9.58 -8.48
N ILE A 268 -9.75 8.79 -7.52
CA ILE A 268 -9.01 8.47 -6.29
C ILE A 268 -8.48 7.05 -6.42
N PRO A 269 -7.18 6.83 -6.62
CA PRO A 269 -6.60 5.49 -6.49
C PRO A 269 -6.72 4.93 -5.08
N HIS A 270 -6.44 5.72 -4.04
CA HIS A 270 -6.73 5.37 -2.66
C HIS A 270 -6.87 6.58 -1.72
N LEU A 271 -7.60 6.37 -0.64
CA LEU A 271 -7.63 7.22 0.55
C LEU A 271 -7.62 6.28 1.77
N LYS A 272 -6.73 6.54 2.71
CA LYS A 272 -6.59 5.79 3.97
C LYS A 272 -6.74 6.75 5.13
N LEU A 273 -7.63 6.42 6.05
CA LEU A 273 -7.85 7.14 7.30
C LEU A 273 -7.63 6.15 8.44
N LEU A 274 -6.63 6.40 9.26
CA LEU A 274 -6.37 5.66 10.49
C LEU A 274 -6.48 6.61 11.67
N ALA A 275 -7.23 6.23 12.68
CA ALA A 275 -7.33 6.99 13.92
C ALA A 275 -7.22 6.08 15.13
N TRP A 276 -6.62 6.60 16.22
CA TRP A 276 -6.47 5.84 17.46
C TRP A 276 -6.58 6.75 18.69
N GLU A 277 -7.04 6.15 19.79
CA GLU A 277 -7.02 6.75 21.11
C GLU A 277 -5.72 6.42 21.87
N PRO A 278 -5.31 7.23 22.87
CA PRO A 278 -4.16 6.91 23.75
C PRO A 278 -4.27 5.56 24.46
N LYS A 279 -5.48 5.05 24.63
CA LYS A 279 -5.77 3.77 25.29
C LYS A 279 -5.69 2.55 24.36
N GLY A 280 -5.30 2.76 23.11
CA GLY A 280 -5.05 1.68 22.14
C GLY A 280 -6.26 1.24 21.31
N ASP A 281 -7.47 1.77 21.53
CA ASP A 281 -8.61 1.56 20.64
C ASP A 281 -8.40 2.37 19.34
N PHE A 282 -8.77 1.80 18.20
CA PHE A 282 -8.50 2.44 16.91
C PHE A 282 -9.55 2.10 15.85
N GLY A 283 -9.64 2.94 14.83
CA GLY A 283 -10.47 2.74 13.65
C GLY A 283 -9.68 2.98 12.38
N ARG A 284 -10.03 2.24 11.33
CA ARG A 284 -9.44 2.41 9.99
C ARG A 284 -10.51 2.35 8.92
N VAL A 285 -10.45 3.30 8.01
CA VAL A 285 -11.29 3.40 6.82
C VAL A 285 -10.40 3.52 5.59
N ASP A 286 -10.69 2.71 4.58
CA ASP A 286 -10.00 2.70 3.30
C ASP A 286 -11.02 2.96 2.17
N LEU A 287 -10.62 3.76 1.19
CA LEU A 287 -11.33 3.94 -0.08
C LEU A 287 -10.37 3.62 -1.21
N ILE A 288 -10.70 2.62 -2.01
CA ILE A 288 -9.86 2.14 -3.11
C ILE A 288 -10.64 2.33 -4.42
N GLY A 289 -10.53 3.52 -4.97
CA GLY A 289 -11.22 3.91 -6.21
C GLY A 289 -12.45 4.77 -5.99
N THR A 290 -12.63 5.74 -6.85
CA THR A 290 -13.71 6.74 -6.79
C THR A 290 -15.12 6.11 -6.84
N ASP A 291 -15.26 4.94 -7.48
CA ASP A 291 -16.54 4.23 -7.67
C ASP A 291 -16.71 3.05 -6.70
N ARG A 292 -15.88 2.97 -5.66
CA ARG A 292 -15.92 1.90 -4.68
C ARG A 292 -16.62 2.34 -3.40
N ASP A 293 -17.16 1.35 -2.69
CA ASP A 293 -17.65 1.57 -1.33
C ASP A 293 -16.49 1.85 -0.38
N ILE A 294 -16.77 2.68 0.61
CA ILE A 294 -15.83 2.96 1.70
C ILE A 294 -15.75 1.72 2.59
N GLU A 295 -14.58 1.13 2.67
CA GLU A 295 -14.30 -0.06 3.47
C GLU A 295 -13.91 0.33 4.90
N VAL A 296 -14.55 -0.29 5.89
CA VAL A 296 -14.14 -0.18 7.30
C VAL A 296 -13.24 -1.38 7.60
N ALA A 297 -11.93 -1.16 7.58
CA ALA A 297 -10.93 -2.20 7.83
C ALA A 297 -10.81 -2.55 9.31
N HIS A 298 -11.00 -1.56 10.20
CA HIS A 298 -11.08 -1.74 11.65
C HIS A 298 -12.05 -0.73 12.27
N ARG A 299 -12.70 -1.09 13.37
CA ARG A 299 -13.68 -0.23 14.05
C ARG A 299 -13.23 0.09 15.46
N PHE A 300 -13.45 1.33 15.88
CA PHE A 300 -13.49 1.66 17.29
C PHE A 300 -14.59 0.85 17.98
N GLU A 301 -14.25 0.29 19.13
CA GLU A 301 -15.19 -0.49 19.95
C GLU A 301 -16.08 0.42 20.81
N ARG A 302 -15.63 1.66 21.06
CA ARG A 302 -16.27 2.62 21.96
C ARG A 302 -16.35 4.01 21.33
N PRO A 303 -17.25 4.88 21.80
CA PRO A 303 -17.21 6.31 21.49
C PRO A 303 -15.89 6.93 21.93
N CYS A 304 -15.41 7.91 21.18
CA CYS A 304 -14.12 8.56 21.36
C CYS A 304 -14.27 9.92 22.07
N THR A 305 -13.28 10.30 22.88
CA THR A 305 -13.15 11.64 23.44
C THR A 305 -12.07 12.46 22.77
N GLY A 306 -11.10 11.80 22.16
CA GLY A 306 -10.01 12.41 21.41
C GLY A 306 -9.22 11.35 20.67
N ILE A 307 -8.88 11.62 19.43
CA ILE A 307 -8.16 10.72 18.54
C ILE A 307 -7.01 11.42 17.84
N ALA A 308 -5.92 10.70 17.65
CA ALA A 308 -4.90 11.04 16.67
C ALA A 308 -5.32 10.46 15.32
N VAL A 309 -5.16 11.20 14.24
CA VAL A 309 -5.58 10.78 12.89
C VAL A 309 -4.44 10.94 11.90
N LEU A 310 -4.28 9.92 11.07
CA LEU A 310 -3.48 9.93 9.85
C LEU A 310 -4.42 9.82 8.65
N LEU A 311 -4.25 10.74 7.70
CA LEU A 311 -4.91 10.70 6.41
C LEU A 311 -3.82 10.63 5.32
N ASN A 312 -3.85 9.57 4.50
CA ASN A 312 -3.02 9.42 3.32
C ASN A 312 -3.96 9.30 2.11
N ALA A 313 -3.88 10.25 1.19
CA ALA A 313 -4.70 10.28 -0.02
C ALA A 313 -3.81 10.31 -1.27
N SER A 314 -4.21 9.57 -2.30
CA SER A 314 -3.64 9.66 -3.63
C SER A 314 -4.77 9.89 -4.63
N ALA A 315 -4.62 10.89 -5.50
CA ALA A 315 -5.63 11.23 -6.50
C ALA A 315 -4.99 11.66 -7.82
N ALA A 316 -5.74 11.45 -8.92
CA ALA A 316 -5.34 11.87 -10.25
C ALA A 316 -5.73 13.33 -10.51
N CYS A 317 -5.37 14.24 -9.59
CA CYS A 317 -5.65 15.67 -9.66
C CYS A 317 -4.43 16.48 -9.19
N PRO A 318 -4.40 17.81 -9.40
CA PRO A 318 -3.36 18.68 -8.85
C PRO A 318 -3.24 18.57 -7.33
N ALA A 319 -2.00 18.63 -6.80
CA ALA A 319 -1.74 18.42 -5.38
C ALA A 319 -2.41 19.47 -4.48
N ASP A 320 -2.45 20.73 -4.91
CA ASP A 320 -3.11 21.83 -4.21
C ASP A 320 -4.64 21.62 -4.12
N LEU A 321 -5.24 21.08 -5.18
CA LEU A 321 -6.68 20.73 -5.19
C LEU A 321 -6.94 19.54 -4.23
N LEU A 322 -6.10 18.52 -4.23
CA LEU A 322 -6.24 17.38 -3.32
C LEU A 322 -6.13 17.82 -1.86
N GLU A 323 -5.13 18.66 -1.54
CA GLU A 323 -4.99 19.28 -0.22
C GLU A 323 -6.24 20.06 0.17
N GLN A 324 -6.73 20.92 -0.71
CA GLN A 324 -7.92 21.72 -0.44
C GLN A 324 -9.16 20.87 -0.15
N ILE A 325 -9.40 19.84 -0.97
CA ILE A 325 -10.53 18.92 -0.79
C ILE A 325 -10.39 18.17 0.55
N ALA A 326 -9.23 17.60 0.84
CA ALA A 326 -9.01 16.83 2.05
C ALA A 326 -9.15 17.70 3.31
N MET A 327 -8.54 18.89 3.31
CA MET A 327 -8.64 19.82 4.44
C MET A 327 -10.08 20.32 4.65
N ASN A 328 -10.80 20.67 3.58
CA ASN A 328 -12.20 21.08 3.67
C ASN A 328 -13.08 19.96 4.22
N ALA A 329 -12.85 18.71 3.81
CA ALA A 329 -13.57 17.55 4.32
C ALA A 329 -13.32 17.37 5.82
N VAL A 330 -12.07 17.42 6.26
CA VAL A 330 -11.70 17.29 7.68
C VAL A 330 -12.34 18.41 8.50
N HIS A 331 -12.22 19.67 8.10
CA HIS A 331 -12.84 20.79 8.82
C HIS A 331 -14.37 20.69 8.87
N THR A 332 -15.02 20.43 7.72
CA THR A 332 -16.47 20.34 7.63
C THR A 332 -17.05 19.25 8.53
N VAL A 333 -16.42 18.08 8.54
CA VAL A 333 -16.89 16.98 9.37
C VAL A 333 -16.58 17.24 10.84
N SER A 334 -15.40 17.79 11.16
CA SER A 334 -15.04 18.13 12.55
C SER A 334 -16.00 19.17 13.17
N ASP A 335 -16.42 20.17 12.40
CA ASP A 335 -17.42 21.15 12.82
C ASP A 335 -18.77 20.48 13.13
N ARG A 336 -19.23 19.52 12.30
CA ARG A 336 -20.46 18.75 12.55
C ARG A 336 -20.39 17.93 13.84
N PHE A 337 -19.23 17.36 14.13
CA PHE A 337 -19.01 16.57 15.34
C PHE A 337 -18.59 17.44 16.55
N GLN A 338 -18.49 18.75 16.39
CA GLN A 338 -18.08 19.73 17.42
C GLN A 338 -16.70 19.38 18.00
N LEU A 339 -15.73 19.09 17.11
CA LEU A 339 -14.35 18.75 17.47
C LEU A 339 -13.41 19.93 17.27
N GLU A 340 -12.49 20.09 18.20
CA GLU A 340 -11.32 20.95 18.02
C GLU A 340 -10.21 20.19 17.31
N LEU A 341 -9.57 20.82 16.33
CA LEU A 341 -8.49 20.25 15.53
C LEU A 341 -7.16 20.87 15.90
N LEU A 342 -6.15 20.01 16.05
CA LEU A 342 -4.76 20.41 16.13
C LEU A 342 -3.98 19.71 15.03
N VAL A 343 -3.64 20.42 13.96
CA VAL A 343 -2.84 19.89 12.85
C VAL A 343 -1.37 19.94 13.21
N PHE A 344 -0.69 18.80 13.14
CA PHE A 344 0.74 18.68 13.39
C PHE A 344 1.57 18.79 12.14
N LYS A 345 1.07 18.13 11.06
CA LYS A 345 1.76 18.11 9.79
C LYS A 345 0.78 17.93 8.63
N LYS A 346 1.09 18.57 7.52
CA LYS A 346 0.45 18.35 6.23
C LYS A 346 1.48 18.50 5.12
N GLU A 347 1.34 17.68 4.08
CA GLU A 347 2.23 17.68 2.93
C GLU A 347 1.48 17.22 1.68
N GLY A 348 1.54 18.01 0.61
CA GLY A 348 1.07 17.64 -0.72
C GLY A 348 2.27 17.38 -1.62
N ILE A 349 2.29 16.25 -2.33
CA ILE A 349 3.38 15.84 -3.21
C ILE A 349 2.85 15.67 -4.63
N PRO A 350 3.22 16.53 -5.59
CA PRO A 350 2.99 16.29 -7.00
C PRO A 350 3.97 15.22 -7.51
N MET A 351 3.47 14.17 -8.15
CA MET A 351 4.27 13.00 -8.55
C MET A 351 4.93 13.14 -9.93
N GLY A 352 5.02 14.27 -10.50
CA GLY A 352 5.57 14.46 -11.85
C GLY A 352 6.62 15.55 -11.99
N GLU A 353 7.10 16.07 -10.89
CA GLU A 353 8.16 17.09 -10.86
C GLU A 353 9.54 16.54 -10.56
#